data_211bfe5ebf2c4d22916b8d1c19723435
#
_entry.id   211bfe5ebf2c4d22916b8d1c19723435
#
_cell.length_a   1.000
_cell.length_b   1.000
_cell.length_c   1.000
_cell.angle_alpha   90.00
_cell.angle_beta   90.00
_cell.angle_gamma   90.00
#
_symmetry.space_group_name_H-M   'P 1'
#
loop_
_entity.id
_entity.type
_entity.pdbx_description
1 polymer ?
#
loop_
_entity_poly.entity_id
_entity_poly.type
_entity_poly.pdbx_seq_one_letter_code
_entity_poly.pdbx_strand_id
1 'polypeptide(L)'
;MEARKIINSLQRRGLRGSIQRFRQGPQKVGLIDFWSFVTDREETPLNLEEYKKHKEGNQITLNWVIPEMGEGSGGHLNIFRFVSYLERHGVHNRIYLYRSTRFLNNSYLKDFVRKYFSILDENVELYHDTKLMTFADGIVATSWDTAYCVRNFNNTISKFYFIQDFEPHFFAHGSEYEFAEQTYKFGFRGITAGDWLKDICINQYNMKANSFSFSYDKDLYTVKKKQDSTKRVFFYARPVTPRRDFELGLLALNELSKKIPDLEVVFAGWDVSQYEIPFKHQNLGIMKIEELSDLYGKCDLCLVISNTNLSLLPLEVMASGSVAVCSKGANSEWLV
;
A
#
# COMPACT_ATOMS: atom_id res chain seq x y z
N MET A 1 -24.76 -20.57 7.28
CA MET A 1 -24.09 -19.60 8.20
C MET A 1 -22.65 -19.98 8.49
N GLU A 2 -22.31 -21.26 8.65
CA GLU A 2 -20.92 -21.71 8.91
C GLU A 2 -19.95 -21.55 7.71
N ALA A 3 -20.40 -21.88 6.50
CA ALA A 3 -19.56 -21.73 5.30
C ALA A 3 -19.06 -20.29 5.09
N ARG A 4 -19.92 -19.28 5.34
CA ARG A 4 -19.53 -17.87 5.25
C ARG A 4 -18.50 -17.47 6.32
N LYS A 5 -18.56 -18.06 7.52
CA LYS A 5 -17.56 -17.84 8.58
C LYS A 5 -16.21 -18.48 8.22
N ILE A 6 -16.22 -19.63 7.57
CA ILE A 6 -15.01 -20.31 7.10
C ILE A 6 -14.35 -19.52 5.98
N ILE A 7 -15.12 -19.06 4.99
CA ILE A 7 -14.64 -18.22 3.89
C ILE A 7 -14.03 -16.91 4.41
N ASN A 8 -14.72 -16.21 5.31
CA ASN A 8 -14.21 -14.98 5.93
C ASN A 8 -12.94 -15.23 6.79
N SER A 9 -12.84 -16.38 7.45
CA SER A 9 -11.64 -16.77 8.19
C SER A 9 -10.46 -17.06 7.26
N LEU A 10 -10.70 -17.75 6.15
CA LEU A 10 -9.70 -18.04 5.12
C LEU A 10 -9.21 -16.76 4.43
N GLN A 11 -10.11 -15.83 4.13
CA GLN A 11 -9.78 -14.55 3.54
C GLN A 11 -8.93 -13.64 4.44
N ARG A 12 -9.21 -13.64 5.77
CA ARG A 12 -8.50 -12.79 6.73
C ARG A 12 -7.18 -13.36 7.24
N ARG A 13 -7.00 -14.67 7.27
CA ARG A 13 -5.90 -15.35 8.00
C ARG A 13 -5.11 -16.35 7.17
N GLY A 14 -5.53 -16.63 5.94
CA GLY A 14 -4.97 -17.71 5.13
C GLY A 14 -5.30 -19.11 5.67
N LEU A 15 -4.98 -20.14 4.87
CA LEU A 15 -5.32 -21.52 5.18
C LEU A 15 -4.70 -22.03 6.50
N ARG A 16 -3.43 -21.70 6.75
CA ARG A 16 -2.71 -22.12 7.97
C ARG A 16 -3.29 -21.51 9.24
N GLY A 17 -3.58 -20.20 9.25
CA GLY A 17 -4.16 -19.53 10.40
C GLY A 17 -5.60 -19.99 10.71
N SER A 18 -6.37 -20.36 9.68
CA SER A 18 -7.70 -20.92 9.84
C SER A 18 -7.67 -22.34 10.41
N ILE A 19 -6.78 -23.23 9.91
CA ILE A 19 -6.60 -24.59 10.42
C ILE A 19 -6.09 -24.57 11.86
N GLN A 20 -5.18 -23.69 12.21
CA GLN A 20 -4.65 -23.56 13.56
C GLN A 20 -5.76 -23.16 14.56
N ARG A 21 -6.67 -22.26 14.15
CA ARG A 21 -7.84 -21.89 14.96
C ARG A 21 -8.83 -23.03 15.16
N PHE A 22 -9.07 -23.84 14.12
CA PHE A 22 -9.94 -25.03 14.23
C PHE A 22 -9.37 -26.09 15.18
N ARG A 23 -8.04 -26.22 15.25
CA ARG A 23 -7.37 -27.18 16.14
C ARG A 23 -7.27 -26.73 17.60
N GLN A 24 -7.26 -25.41 17.87
CA GLN A 24 -7.02 -24.85 19.21
C GLN A 24 -8.31 -24.54 19.99
N GLY A 25 -9.51 -24.71 19.38
CA GLY A 25 -10.78 -24.31 20.00
C GLY A 25 -10.94 -22.76 20.09
N PRO A 26 -11.97 -22.25 20.72
CA PRO A 26 -12.22 -20.80 20.84
C PRO A 26 -11.22 -20.18 21.81
N GLN A 27 -10.09 -19.67 21.29
CA GLN A 27 -9.18 -18.84 22.08
C GLN A 27 -9.83 -17.47 22.29
N LYS A 28 -9.79 -16.98 23.53
CA LYS A 28 -10.18 -15.61 23.86
C LYS A 28 -9.20 -14.66 23.14
N VAL A 29 -9.75 -13.75 22.34
CA VAL A 29 -8.95 -12.71 21.67
C VAL A 29 -8.89 -11.53 22.63
N GLY A 30 -7.68 -11.13 23.03
CA GLY A 30 -7.44 -9.93 23.85
C GLY A 30 -7.64 -8.67 22.99
N LEU A 31 -8.92 -8.27 22.78
CA LEU A 31 -9.24 -7.10 21.94
C LEU A 31 -8.67 -5.81 22.52
N ILE A 32 -8.67 -5.66 23.83
CA ILE A 32 -8.13 -4.47 24.51
C ILE A 32 -6.63 -4.34 24.21
N ASP A 33 -5.87 -5.42 24.42
CA ASP A 33 -4.42 -5.41 24.17
C ASP A 33 -4.10 -5.19 22.70
N PHE A 34 -4.88 -5.79 21.80
CA PHE A 34 -4.70 -5.65 20.35
C PHE A 34 -4.89 -4.20 19.89
N TRP A 35 -5.90 -3.50 20.44
CA TRP A 35 -6.26 -2.13 20.07
C TRP A 35 -5.70 -1.07 21.02
N SER A 36 -4.90 -1.45 22.03
CA SER A 36 -4.37 -0.53 23.04
C SER A 36 -3.64 0.68 22.46
N PHE A 37 -2.96 0.52 21.32
CA PHE A 37 -2.25 1.61 20.64
C PHE A 37 -3.15 2.77 20.22
N VAL A 38 -4.46 2.55 20.02
CA VAL A 38 -5.42 3.61 19.67
C VAL A 38 -5.62 4.56 20.85
N THR A 39 -5.67 4.01 22.06
CA THR A 39 -5.89 4.75 23.32
C THR A 39 -4.61 5.16 24.03
N ASP A 40 -3.47 4.56 23.65
CA ASP A 40 -2.17 4.88 24.21
C ASP A 40 -1.84 6.37 24.07
N ARG A 41 -1.42 7.00 25.16
CA ARG A 41 -1.01 8.41 25.26
C ARG A 41 0.37 8.55 25.91
N GLU A 42 1.14 7.47 25.97
CA GLU A 42 2.50 7.52 26.48
C GLU A 42 3.39 8.27 25.48
N GLU A 43 3.72 9.49 25.83
CA GLU A 43 4.50 10.37 24.95
C GLU A 43 5.99 10.19 25.15
N THR A 44 6.74 10.10 24.06
CA THR A 44 8.20 10.24 24.08
C THR A 44 8.56 11.71 24.07
N PRO A 45 9.09 12.30 25.15
CA PRO A 45 9.40 13.74 25.21
C PRO A 45 10.60 14.12 24.35
N LEU A 46 10.74 15.43 24.07
CA LEU A 46 11.93 15.94 23.40
C LEU A 46 13.18 15.70 24.24
N ASN A 47 14.17 15.02 23.67
CA ASN A 47 15.50 14.85 24.25
C ASN A 47 16.39 16.04 23.84
N LEU A 48 16.62 16.97 24.77
CA LEU A 48 17.40 18.19 24.51
C LEU A 48 18.87 17.91 24.19
N GLU A 49 19.46 16.84 24.70
CA GLU A 49 20.84 16.46 24.41
C GLU A 49 20.98 15.97 22.98
N GLU A 50 20.11 15.05 22.56
CA GLU A 50 20.04 14.59 21.18
C GLU A 50 19.77 15.73 20.20
N TYR A 51 18.83 16.62 20.54
CA TYR A 51 18.51 17.80 19.74
C TYR A 51 19.72 18.72 19.54
N LYS A 52 20.45 19.07 20.63
CA LYS A 52 21.65 19.92 20.56
C LYS A 52 22.73 19.29 19.70
N LYS A 53 23.05 18.02 19.96
CA LYS A 53 24.05 17.28 19.20
C LYS A 53 23.68 17.19 17.71
N HIS A 54 22.42 16.98 17.41
CA HIS A 54 21.93 16.92 16.02
C HIS A 54 22.11 18.26 15.31
N LYS A 55 21.80 19.39 15.99
CA LYS A 55 21.94 20.75 15.41
C LYS A 55 23.39 21.15 15.10
N GLU A 56 24.38 20.56 15.74
CA GLU A 56 25.78 20.76 15.41
C GLU A 56 26.14 20.16 14.04
N GLY A 57 25.44 19.11 13.61
CA GLY A 57 25.69 18.37 12.36
C GLY A 57 25.12 19.01 11.08
N ASN A 58 24.25 20.00 11.16
CA ASN A 58 23.60 20.69 10.03
C ASN A 58 22.91 19.78 8.99
N GLN A 59 22.67 18.51 9.29
CA GLN A 59 22.02 17.56 8.38
C GLN A 59 20.55 17.37 8.76
N ILE A 60 19.64 17.57 7.81
CA ILE A 60 18.22 17.26 8.01
C ILE A 60 18.05 15.76 8.12
N THR A 61 17.38 15.31 9.18
CA THR A 61 17.09 13.90 9.41
C THR A 61 15.58 13.65 9.51
N LEU A 62 15.12 12.60 8.85
CA LEU A 62 13.73 12.12 8.90
C LEU A 62 13.64 10.69 9.43
N ASN A 63 12.73 10.48 10.39
CA ASN A 63 12.32 9.17 10.85
C ASN A 63 11.04 8.75 10.12
N TRP A 64 11.08 7.64 9.40
CA TRP A 64 9.93 7.05 8.72
C TRP A 64 9.40 5.87 9.52
N VAL A 65 8.16 5.93 9.93
CA VAL A 65 7.49 4.83 10.64
C VAL A 65 6.61 4.09 9.63
N ILE A 66 6.96 2.84 9.35
CA ILE A 66 6.27 2.03 8.35
C ILE A 66 5.69 0.76 8.98
N PRO A 67 4.56 0.23 8.46
CA PRO A 67 4.05 -1.07 8.87
C PRO A 67 4.96 -2.20 8.39
N GLU A 68 4.74 -3.39 8.92
CA GLU A 68 5.46 -4.59 8.47
C GLU A 68 5.17 -4.87 6.98
N MET A 69 6.22 -5.18 6.22
CA MET A 69 6.15 -5.35 4.77
C MET A 69 6.17 -6.81 4.33
N GLY A 70 5.47 -7.09 3.22
CA GLY A 70 5.60 -8.34 2.46
C GLY A 70 6.40 -8.15 1.18
N GLU A 71 6.79 -9.26 0.55
CA GLU A 71 7.43 -9.26 -0.77
C GLU A 71 6.51 -8.59 -1.81
N GLY A 72 7.05 -7.72 -2.66
CA GLY A 72 6.30 -7.06 -3.73
C GLY A 72 5.24 -6.04 -3.29
N SER A 73 5.31 -5.54 -2.05
CA SER A 73 4.38 -4.52 -1.56
C SER A 73 4.57 -3.19 -2.29
N GLY A 74 3.62 -2.82 -3.15
CA GLY A 74 3.67 -1.59 -3.95
C GLY A 74 3.67 -0.31 -3.11
N GLY A 75 2.96 -0.28 -1.99
CA GLY A 75 2.97 0.86 -1.07
C GLY A 75 4.35 1.09 -0.45
N HIS A 76 5.03 0.02 -0.02
CA HIS A 76 6.40 0.13 0.50
C HIS A 76 7.40 0.49 -0.60
N LEU A 77 7.24 -0.05 -1.80
CA LEU A 77 8.09 0.31 -2.95
C LEU A 77 8.03 1.83 -3.22
N ASN A 78 6.85 2.42 -3.17
CA ASN A 78 6.68 3.85 -3.37
C ASN A 78 7.31 4.68 -2.23
N ILE A 79 7.15 4.25 -0.97
CA ILE A 79 7.83 4.88 0.17
C ILE A 79 9.35 4.83 -0.04
N PHE A 80 9.90 3.68 -0.42
CA PHE A 80 11.35 3.51 -0.59
C PHE A 80 11.92 4.33 -1.76
N ARG A 81 11.15 4.51 -2.84
CA ARG A 81 11.51 5.45 -3.91
C ARG A 81 11.64 6.89 -3.39
N PHE A 82 10.66 7.30 -2.59
CA PHE A 82 10.62 8.65 -2.02
C PHE A 82 11.77 8.88 -1.03
N VAL A 83 11.98 7.92 -0.13
CA VAL A 83 13.10 7.92 0.84
C VAL A 83 14.44 7.98 0.15
N SER A 84 14.66 7.12 -0.86
CA SER A 84 15.93 7.09 -1.62
C SER A 84 16.18 8.37 -2.41
N TYR A 85 15.12 8.99 -2.91
CA TYR A 85 15.23 10.30 -3.56
C TYR A 85 15.71 11.36 -2.58
N LEU A 86 15.14 11.43 -1.39
CA LEU A 86 15.51 12.36 -0.33
C LEU A 86 16.96 12.11 0.15
N GLU A 87 17.35 10.86 0.34
CA GLU A 87 18.71 10.48 0.76
C GLU A 87 19.75 11.01 -0.23
N ARG A 88 19.53 10.78 -1.52
CA ARG A 88 20.41 11.29 -2.61
C ARG A 88 20.45 12.81 -2.72
N HIS A 89 19.50 13.51 -2.10
CA HIS A 89 19.45 14.99 -2.04
C HIS A 89 19.89 15.56 -0.69
N GLY A 90 20.60 14.77 0.12
CA GLY A 90 21.25 15.24 1.35
C GLY A 90 20.36 15.21 2.59
N VAL A 91 19.18 14.62 2.52
CA VAL A 91 18.33 14.36 3.70
C VAL A 91 18.64 12.97 4.23
N HIS A 92 19.07 12.86 5.48
CA HIS A 92 19.34 11.58 6.12
C HIS A 92 18.03 10.90 6.55
N ASN A 93 17.83 9.65 6.16
CA ASN A 93 16.59 8.94 6.42
C ASN A 93 16.82 7.68 7.25
N ARG A 94 15.96 7.49 8.24
CA ARG A 94 15.89 6.30 9.08
C ARG A 94 14.51 5.70 8.99
N ILE A 95 14.42 4.41 8.74
CA ILE A 95 13.15 3.67 8.64
C ILE A 95 13.00 2.76 9.85
N TYR A 96 11.85 2.86 10.51
CA TYR A 96 11.49 2.07 11.68
C TYR A 96 10.23 1.26 11.43
N LEU A 97 10.29 -0.06 11.68
CA LEU A 97 9.11 -0.91 11.62
C LEU A 97 8.24 -0.74 12.85
N TYR A 98 6.96 -0.53 12.63
CA TYR A 98 5.97 -0.45 13.68
C TYR A 98 5.34 -1.81 13.94
N ARG A 99 5.36 -2.26 15.21
CA ARG A 99 4.74 -3.51 15.68
C ARG A 99 5.11 -4.74 14.83
N SER A 100 6.35 -4.81 14.38
CA SER A 100 6.81 -5.95 13.60
C SER A 100 6.76 -7.24 14.40
N THR A 101 6.23 -8.29 13.78
CA THR A 101 6.20 -9.64 14.36
C THR A 101 7.17 -10.58 13.67
N ARG A 102 7.58 -10.27 12.45
CA ARG A 102 8.46 -11.07 11.61
C ARG A 102 9.92 -10.67 11.74
N PHE A 103 10.19 -9.36 11.81
CA PHE A 103 11.55 -8.83 11.84
C PHE A 103 11.98 -8.55 13.28
N LEU A 104 12.72 -9.49 13.86
CA LEU A 104 13.13 -9.43 15.27
C LEU A 104 14.50 -8.78 15.51
N ASN A 105 15.21 -8.41 14.42
CA ASN A 105 16.48 -7.70 14.47
C ASN A 105 16.76 -6.96 13.16
N ASN A 106 17.67 -5.97 13.24
CA ASN A 106 18.01 -5.11 12.11
C ASN A 106 18.72 -5.86 10.96
N SER A 107 19.51 -6.88 11.24
CA SER A 107 20.23 -7.63 10.21
C SER A 107 19.26 -8.36 9.29
N TYR A 108 18.34 -9.12 9.87
CA TYR A 108 17.32 -9.83 9.08
C TYR A 108 16.42 -8.87 8.27
N LEU A 109 16.07 -7.72 8.85
CA LEU A 109 15.35 -6.67 8.13
C LEU A 109 16.14 -6.15 6.92
N LYS A 110 17.43 -5.82 7.12
CA LYS A 110 18.31 -5.33 6.05
C LYS A 110 18.45 -6.35 4.91
N ASP A 111 18.67 -7.61 5.24
CA ASP A 111 18.79 -8.68 4.25
C ASP A 111 17.52 -8.85 3.43
N PHE A 112 16.36 -8.79 4.09
CA PHE A 112 15.06 -8.85 3.43
C PHE A 112 14.85 -7.65 2.48
N VAL A 113 15.09 -6.43 2.95
CA VAL A 113 14.91 -5.22 2.14
C VAL A 113 15.86 -5.21 0.94
N ARG A 114 17.13 -5.55 1.12
CA ARG A 114 18.10 -5.65 0.02
C ARG A 114 17.69 -6.68 -1.03
N LYS A 115 17.10 -7.80 -0.59
CA LYS A 115 16.66 -8.86 -1.51
C LYS A 115 15.44 -8.48 -2.33
N TYR A 116 14.45 -7.79 -1.73
CA TYR A 116 13.14 -7.58 -2.35
C TYR A 116 12.86 -6.13 -2.75
N PHE A 117 13.65 -5.18 -2.25
CA PHE A 117 13.48 -3.74 -2.49
C PHE A 117 14.81 -3.07 -2.80
N SER A 118 15.49 -3.55 -3.84
CA SER A 118 16.80 -3.04 -4.28
C SER A 118 16.81 -1.54 -4.64
N ILE A 119 15.64 -0.93 -4.77
CA ILE A 119 15.50 0.50 -5.03
C ILE A 119 15.84 1.37 -3.81
N LEU A 120 15.80 0.81 -2.59
CA LEU A 120 16.15 1.57 -1.40
C LEU A 120 17.64 1.83 -1.36
N ASP A 121 18.01 3.11 -1.20
CA ASP A 121 19.39 3.56 -1.09
C ASP A 121 20.11 2.86 0.10
N GLU A 122 21.35 2.44 -0.11
CA GLU A 122 22.10 1.68 0.87
C GLU A 122 22.47 2.47 2.14
N ASN A 123 22.49 3.81 2.05
CA ASN A 123 22.78 4.69 3.18
C ASN A 123 21.60 4.85 4.13
N VAL A 124 20.39 4.48 3.72
CA VAL A 124 19.20 4.54 4.56
C VAL A 124 19.32 3.55 5.71
N GLU A 125 19.17 4.05 6.92
CA GLU A 125 19.22 3.21 8.12
C GLU A 125 17.89 2.48 8.34
N LEU A 126 17.96 1.19 8.70
CA LEU A 126 16.80 0.31 8.89
C LEU A 126 16.76 -0.23 10.31
N TYR A 127 15.66 -0.02 11.00
CA TYR A 127 15.41 -0.45 12.37
C TYR A 127 14.15 -1.29 12.47
N HIS A 128 14.24 -2.42 13.16
CA HIS A 128 13.14 -3.39 13.29
C HIS A 128 12.09 -3.00 14.33
N ASP A 129 12.32 -1.96 15.13
CA ASP A 129 11.43 -1.52 16.21
C ASP A 129 11.46 0.01 16.38
N THR A 130 10.31 0.61 16.57
CA THR A 130 10.14 2.05 16.85
C THR A 130 10.71 2.48 18.21
N LYS A 131 10.94 1.56 19.14
CA LYS A 131 11.63 1.84 20.42
C LYS A 131 13.08 2.32 20.24
N LEU A 132 13.65 2.09 19.07
CA LEU A 132 15.01 2.50 18.72
C LEU A 132 15.06 3.93 18.14
N MET A 133 13.92 4.62 18.06
CA MET A 133 13.85 5.97 17.50
C MET A 133 14.61 6.98 18.37
N THR A 134 15.44 7.78 17.70
CA THR A 134 16.15 8.93 18.28
C THR A 134 15.64 10.24 17.66
N PHE A 135 16.12 11.38 18.13
CA PHE A 135 15.72 12.68 17.59
C PHE A 135 15.85 12.75 16.07
N ALA A 136 14.88 13.41 15.43
CA ALA A 136 14.90 13.77 14.01
C ALA A 136 14.18 15.11 13.79
N ASP A 137 14.54 15.86 12.73
CA ASP A 137 13.84 17.11 12.36
C ASP A 137 12.40 16.87 11.98
N GLY A 138 12.12 15.71 11.40
CA GLY A 138 10.77 15.27 11.09
C GLY A 138 10.54 13.77 11.30
N ILE A 139 9.30 13.43 11.64
CA ILE A 139 8.83 12.05 11.69
C ILE A 139 7.64 11.88 10.76
N VAL A 140 7.60 10.79 10.01
CA VAL A 140 6.63 10.52 8.95
C VAL A 140 5.87 9.25 9.25
N ALA A 141 4.55 9.34 9.45
CA ALA A 141 3.65 8.21 9.43
C ALA A 141 3.37 7.78 7.98
N THR A 142 3.24 6.50 7.70
CA THR A 142 3.00 5.98 6.34
C THR A 142 1.76 5.10 6.21
N SER A 143 1.07 4.86 7.31
CA SER A 143 -0.22 4.19 7.41
C SER A 143 -0.97 4.68 8.64
N TRP A 144 -2.27 4.43 8.69
CA TRP A 144 -3.13 4.90 9.79
C TRP A 144 -2.68 4.37 11.17
N ASP A 145 -2.23 3.13 11.28
CA ASP A 145 -1.74 2.56 12.53
C ASP A 145 -0.41 3.17 12.97
N THR A 146 0.50 3.47 12.03
CA THR A 146 1.76 4.17 12.31
C THR A 146 1.54 5.60 12.75
N ALA A 147 0.44 6.24 12.34
CA ALA A 147 0.09 7.59 12.76
C ALA A 147 -0.14 7.70 14.29
N TYR A 148 -0.64 6.65 14.92
CA TYR A 148 -0.76 6.61 16.39
C TYR A 148 0.60 6.60 17.09
N CYS A 149 1.58 5.88 16.54
CA CYS A 149 2.95 5.92 17.03
C CYS A 149 3.57 7.32 16.87
N VAL A 150 3.42 7.92 15.69
CA VAL A 150 3.93 9.27 15.38
C VAL A 150 3.27 10.33 16.25
N ARG A 151 1.98 10.18 16.58
CA ARG A 151 1.26 11.09 17.49
C ARG A 151 1.97 11.20 18.83
N ASN A 152 2.42 10.10 19.38
CA ASN A 152 3.02 10.03 20.71
C ASN A 152 4.52 10.37 20.73
N PHE A 153 5.19 10.43 19.58
CA PHE A 153 6.62 10.71 19.50
C PHE A 153 6.87 12.22 19.39
N ASN A 154 7.30 12.86 20.48
CA ASN A 154 7.60 14.31 20.53
C ASN A 154 9.12 14.62 20.49
N ASN A 155 9.97 13.62 20.33
CA ASN A 155 11.41 13.83 20.11
C ASN A 155 11.69 14.22 18.64
N THR A 156 10.97 15.24 18.16
CA THR A 156 11.00 15.73 16.76
C THR A 156 10.50 17.17 16.67
N ILE A 157 10.82 17.86 15.58
CA ILE A 157 10.35 19.22 15.32
C ILE A 157 9.01 19.22 14.56
N SER A 158 8.86 18.31 13.60
CA SER A 158 7.69 18.29 12.71
C SER A 158 7.15 16.87 12.51
N LYS A 159 5.82 16.75 12.43
CA LYS A 159 5.14 15.47 12.17
C LYS A 159 4.44 15.52 10.83
N PHE A 160 4.65 14.47 10.04
CA PHE A 160 4.12 14.32 8.70
C PHE A 160 3.31 13.03 8.57
N TYR A 161 2.40 13.01 7.59
CA TYR A 161 1.67 11.81 7.19
C TYR A 161 1.82 11.62 5.68
N PHE A 162 2.49 10.56 5.27
CA PHE A 162 2.63 10.15 3.87
C PHE A 162 1.44 9.30 3.47
N ILE A 163 0.46 9.91 2.82
CA ILE A 163 -0.86 9.38 2.54
C ILE A 163 -0.91 8.89 1.10
N GLN A 164 -0.96 7.58 0.91
CA GLN A 164 -1.01 6.97 -0.42
C GLN A 164 -2.42 6.57 -0.86
N ASP A 165 -3.35 6.47 0.09
CA ASP A 165 -4.75 6.17 -0.14
C ASP A 165 -5.59 6.78 0.99
N PHE A 166 -6.91 6.86 0.82
CA PHE A 166 -7.82 7.19 1.92
C PHE A 166 -8.12 5.91 2.70
N GLU A 167 -7.26 5.61 3.67
CA GLU A 167 -7.23 4.33 4.37
C GLU A 167 -8.50 3.97 5.15
N PRO A 168 -9.34 4.91 5.64
CA PRO A 168 -10.66 4.56 6.17
C PRO A 168 -11.49 3.69 5.23
N HIS A 169 -11.39 3.91 3.92
CA HIS A 169 -12.09 3.09 2.91
C HIS A 169 -11.54 1.67 2.72
N PHE A 170 -10.50 1.28 3.46
CA PHE A 170 -10.06 -0.13 3.49
C PHE A 170 -10.97 -1.01 4.34
N PHE A 171 -11.80 -0.40 5.16
CA PHE A 171 -12.65 -1.05 6.14
C PHE A 171 -14.14 -0.78 5.86
N ALA A 172 -15.00 -1.71 6.26
CA ALA A 172 -16.42 -1.42 6.40
C ALA A 172 -16.61 -0.32 7.46
N HIS A 173 -17.64 0.51 7.31
CA HIS A 173 -17.96 1.55 8.30
C HIS A 173 -18.18 0.92 9.69
N GLY A 174 -17.25 1.17 10.60
CA GLY A 174 -17.18 0.57 11.93
C GLY A 174 -15.89 0.97 12.65
N SER A 175 -15.52 0.28 13.73
CA SER A 175 -14.38 0.69 14.58
C SER A 175 -13.06 0.89 13.83
N GLU A 176 -12.71 -0.01 12.91
CA GLU A 176 -11.46 0.13 12.15
C GLU A 176 -11.49 1.34 11.21
N TYR A 177 -12.65 1.62 10.59
CA TYR A 177 -12.86 2.84 9.81
C TYR A 177 -12.64 4.08 10.67
N GLU A 178 -13.30 4.14 11.85
CA GLU A 178 -13.20 5.26 12.78
C GLU A 178 -11.77 5.47 13.30
N PHE A 179 -11.07 4.37 13.60
CA PHE A 179 -9.67 4.46 14.04
C PHE A 179 -8.77 5.00 12.94
N ALA A 180 -8.95 4.57 11.70
CA ALA A 180 -8.20 5.09 10.57
C ALA A 180 -8.55 6.55 10.29
N GLU A 181 -9.84 6.92 10.29
CA GLU A 181 -10.29 8.29 10.05
C GLU A 181 -9.77 9.28 11.12
N GLN A 182 -9.73 8.85 12.38
CA GLN A 182 -9.25 9.69 13.48
C GLN A 182 -7.82 10.19 13.25
N THR A 183 -6.99 9.45 12.51
CA THR A 183 -5.59 9.82 12.26
C THR A 183 -5.43 11.10 11.42
N TYR A 184 -6.40 11.40 10.58
CA TYR A 184 -6.43 12.64 9.79
C TYR A 184 -6.67 13.90 10.64
N LYS A 185 -7.12 13.71 11.90
CA LYS A 185 -7.40 14.78 12.87
C LYS A 185 -6.24 15.03 13.85
N PHE A 186 -5.07 14.35 13.69
CA PHE A 186 -3.93 14.49 14.60
C PHE A 186 -3.09 15.75 14.38
N GLY A 187 -3.40 16.58 13.38
CA GLY A 187 -2.71 17.84 13.12
C GLY A 187 -1.35 17.68 12.42
N PHE A 188 -1.09 16.54 11.78
CA PHE A 188 0.11 16.33 10.97
C PHE A 188 0.05 17.13 9.66
N ARG A 189 1.21 17.25 8.99
CA ARG A 189 1.28 17.78 7.62
C ARG A 189 1.17 16.64 6.64
N GLY A 190 0.15 16.65 5.78
CA GLY A 190 -0.08 15.63 4.77
C GLY A 190 0.87 15.75 3.57
N ILE A 191 1.42 14.62 3.15
CA ILE A 191 2.11 14.44 1.87
C ILE A 191 1.30 13.38 1.10
N THR A 192 0.50 13.82 0.13
CA THR A 192 -0.55 12.97 -0.46
C THR A 192 -0.22 12.50 -1.87
N ALA A 193 -0.55 11.27 -2.17
CA ALA A 193 -0.53 10.74 -3.53
C ALA A 193 -1.73 11.29 -4.31
N GLY A 194 -1.52 12.41 -4.99
CA GLY A 194 -2.50 13.08 -5.82
C GLY A 194 -3.37 14.11 -5.12
N ASP A 195 -4.02 14.92 -5.95
CA ASP A 195 -4.85 16.04 -5.51
C ASP A 195 -6.14 15.59 -4.83
N TRP A 196 -6.72 14.46 -5.24
CA TRP A 196 -7.90 13.92 -4.58
C TRP A 196 -7.71 13.73 -3.06
N LEU A 197 -6.59 13.12 -2.66
CA LEU A 197 -6.27 12.92 -1.24
C LEU A 197 -5.95 14.24 -0.54
N LYS A 198 -5.24 15.17 -1.23
CA LYS A 198 -4.98 16.51 -0.71
C LYS A 198 -6.29 17.25 -0.41
N ASP A 199 -7.24 17.20 -1.34
CA ASP A 199 -8.53 17.87 -1.20
C ASP A 199 -9.36 17.27 -0.05
N ILE A 200 -9.35 15.96 0.14
CA ILE A 200 -9.93 15.31 1.32
C ILE A 200 -9.27 15.84 2.60
N CYS A 201 -7.95 15.82 2.66
CA CYS A 201 -7.20 16.27 3.83
C CYS A 201 -7.51 17.73 4.20
N ILE A 202 -7.56 18.63 3.23
CA ILE A 202 -7.81 20.05 3.45
C ILE A 202 -9.28 20.30 3.78
N ASN A 203 -10.20 19.81 2.95
CA ASN A 203 -11.60 20.22 3.01
C ASN A 203 -12.38 19.49 4.11
N GLN A 204 -12.03 18.23 4.43
CA GLN A 204 -12.77 17.44 5.41
C GLN A 204 -12.08 17.43 6.80
N TYR A 205 -10.75 17.51 6.84
CA TYR A 205 -9.98 17.37 8.09
C TYR A 205 -9.18 18.60 8.49
N ASN A 206 -9.25 19.69 7.73
CA ASN A 206 -8.46 20.92 7.96
C ASN A 206 -6.95 20.65 8.10
N MET A 207 -6.46 19.61 7.43
CA MET A 207 -5.06 19.20 7.43
C MET A 207 -4.29 20.02 6.38
N LYS A 208 -3.15 20.61 6.76
CA LYS A 208 -2.24 21.20 5.77
C LYS A 208 -1.60 20.09 4.95
N ALA A 209 -1.85 20.05 3.65
CA ALA A 209 -1.37 18.98 2.77
C ALA A 209 -0.80 19.52 1.46
N ASN A 210 0.21 18.82 0.95
CA ASN A 210 0.75 18.97 -0.40
C ASN A 210 0.70 17.63 -1.11
N SER A 211 0.41 17.64 -2.41
CA SER A 211 0.34 16.45 -3.24
C SER A 211 1.61 16.22 -4.05
N PHE A 212 1.87 14.97 -4.37
CA PHE A 212 2.78 14.55 -5.42
C PHE A 212 2.03 13.65 -6.43
N SER A 213 2.47 13.63 -7.67
CA SER A 213 1.91 12.73 -8.69
C SER A 213 2.60 11.39 -8.69
N PHE A 214 1.88 10.34 -9.07
CA PHE A 214 2.49 9.07 -9.40
C PHE A 214 3.26 9.16 -10.73
N SER A 215 4.28 8.33 -10.85
CA SER A 215 5.00 8.08 -12.09
C SER A 215 5.28 6.59 -12.22
N TYR A 216 5.46 6.12 -13.45
CA TYR A 216 5.87 4.73 -13.71
C TYR A 216 7.38 4.63 -13.87
N ASP A 217 7.92 3.43 -13.75
CA ASP A 217 9.32 3.14 -14.02
C ASP A 217 9.53 2.98 -15.54
N LYS A 218 10.16 3.97 -16.17
CA LYS A 218 10.36 4.00 -17.62
C LYS A 218 11.34 2.93 -18.15
N ASP A 219 12.16 2.35 -17.28
CA ASP A 219 13.07 1.29 -17.64
C ASP A 219 12.40 -0.09 -17.62
N LEU A 220 11.35 -0.24 -16.81
CA LEU A 220 10.54 -1.46 -16.73
C LEU A 220 9.37 -1.45 -17.71
N TYR A 221 8.66 -0.32 -17.84
CA TYR A 221 7.43 -0.23 -18.62
C TYR A 221 7.71 0.52 -19.94
N THR A 222 7.77 -0.23 -21.01
CA THR A 222 8.04 0.28 -22.37
C THR A 222 7.00 -0.26 -23.35
N VAL A 223 6.68 0.52 -24.37
CA VAL A 223 5.71 0.11 -25.39
C VAL A 223 6.10 -1.22 -26.00
N LYS A 224 5.19 -2.18 -25.94
CA LYS A 224 5.32 -3.51 -26.53
C LYS A 224 4.36 -3.64 -27.70
N LYS A 225 4.84 -4.23 -28.80
CA LYS A 225 3.98 -4.52 -29.94
C LYS A 225 3.25 -5.85 -29.71
N LYS A 226 1.93 -5.82 -29.72
CA LYS A 226 1.11 -7.02 -29.77
C LYS A 226 1.39 -7.77 -31.08
N GLN A 227 1.66 -9.08 -30.99
CA GLN A 227 2.10 -9.89 -32.12
C GLN A 227 1.01 -10.74 -32.76
N ASP A 228 -0.15 -10.81 -32.15
CA ASP A 228 -1.29 -11.60 -32.61
C ASP A 228 -2.58 -10.77 -32.65
N SER A 229 -3.64 -11.35 -33.27
CA SER A 229 -4.95 -10.74 -33.42
C SER A 229 -5.94 -11.12 -32.31
N THR A 230 -5.53 -11.90 -31.31
CA THR A 230 -6.41 -12.34 -30.22
C THR A 230 -6.87 -11.14 -29.40
N LYS A 231 -8.18 -10.94 -29.28
CA LYS A 231 -8.73 -9.86 -28.43
C LYS A 231 -8.53 -10.23 -26.97
N ARG A 232 -7.73 -9.44 -26.23
CA ARG A 232 -7.42 -9.67 -24.82
C ARG A 232 -7.77 -8.48 -23.95
N VAL A 233 -8.38 -8.79 -22.83
CA VAL A 233 -8.61 -7.85 -21.73
C VAL A 233 -7.85 -8.33 -20.51
N PHE A 234 -6.95 -7.50 -20.01
CA PHE A 234 -6.33 -7.73 -18.69
C PHE A 234 -7.26 -7.21 -17.59
N PHE A 235 -7.39 -7.98 -16.52
CA PHE A 235 -8.05 -7.54 -15.29
C PHE A 235 -7.17 -7.83 -14.07
N TYR A 236 -6.87 -6.78 -13.31
CA TYR A 236 -6.11 -6.90 -12.07
C TYR A 236 -6.97 -7.55 -10.98
N ALA A 237 -6.83 -8.84 -10.82
CA ALA A 237 -7.62 -9.64 -9.90
C ALA A 237 -7.12 -9.52 -8.46
N ARG A 238 -7.93 -8.97 -7.57
CA ARG A 238 -7.62 -8.87 -6.14
C ARG A 238 -8.86 -9.16 -5.27
N PRO A 239 -9.39 -10.39 -5.30
CA PRO A 239 -10.60 -10.76 -4.54
C PRO A 239 -10.44 -10.57 -3.02
N VAL A 240 -9.21 -10.59 -2.52
CA VAL A 240 -8.89 -10.34 -1.09
C VAL A 240 -8.86 -8.86 -0.72
N THR A 241 -9.07 -7.96 -1.69
CA THR A 241 -9.02 -6.52 -1.50
C THR A 241 -10.36 -5.91 -1.96
N PRO A 242 -11.39 -5.80 -1.10
CA PRO A 242 -12.76 -5.44 -1.48
C PRO A 242 -12.87 -4.18 -2.34
N ARG A 243 -12.05 -3.15 -2.04
CA ARG A 243 -12.05 -1.89 -2.80
C ARG A 243 -11.58 -2.01 -4.25
N ARG A 244 -11.10 -3.17 -4.70
CA ARG A 244 -10.70 -3.45 -6.09
C ARG A 244 -11.82 -4.07 -6.91
N ASP A 245 -13.04 -4.21 -6.32
CA ASP A 245 -14.28 -4.59 -6.99
C ASP A 245 -14.15 -5.80 -7.93
N PHE A 246 -13.55 -6.88 -7.41
CA PHE A 246 -13.31 -8.10 -8.20
C PHE A 246 -14.62 -8.64 -8.77
N GLU A 247 -15.67 -8.71 -7.96
CA GLU A 247 -17.00 -9.20 -8.36
C GLU A 247 -17.63 -8.32 -9.43
N LEU A 248 -17.54 -6.99 -9.31
CA LEU A 248 -18.04 -6.05 -10.30
C LEU A 248 -17.29 -6.21 -11.64
N GLY A 249 -15.96 -6.36 -11.57
CA GLY A 249 -15.14 -6.62 -12.74
C GLY A 249 -15.52 -7.92 -13.45
N LEU A 250 -15.75 -9.01 -12.70
CA LEU A 250 -16.22 -10.28 -13.27
C LEU A 250 -17.56 -10.14 -13.97
N LEU A 251 -18.51 -9.44 -13.36
CA LEU A 251 -19.83 -9.20 -13.98
C LEU A 251 -19.70 -8.41 -15.28
N ALA A 252 -18.90 -7.35 -15.30
CA ALA A 252 -18.65 -6.55 -16.50
C ALA A 252 -17.98 -7.39 -17.61
N LEU A 253 -16.99 -8.19 -17.26
CA LEU A 253 -16.29 -9.06 -18.20
C LEU A 253 -17.17 -10.19 -18.74
N ASN A 254 -18.07 -10.73 -17.93
CA ASN A 254 -19.06 -11.70 -18.36
C ASN A 254 -20.03 -11.10 -19.40
N GLU A 255 -20.49 -9.88 -19.20
CA GLU A 255 -21.33 -9.20 -20.21
C GLU A 255 -20.55 -8.87 -21.49
N LEU A 256 -19.27 -8.51 -21.35
CA LEU A 256 -18.41 -8.24 -22.50
C LEU A 256 -18.12 -9.51 -23.31
N SER A 257 -17.89 -10.64 -22.66
CA SER A 257 -17.62 -11.92 -23.33
C SER A 257 -18.79 -12.44 -24.15
N LYS A 258 -20.03 -12.15 -23.73
CA LYS A 258 -21.23 -12.46 -24.52
C LYS A 258 -21.31 -11.65 -25.82
N LYS A 259 -20.77 -10.43 -25.84
CA LYS A 259 -20.74 -9.54 -27.00
C LYS A 259 -19.57 -9.79 -27.93
N ILE A 260 -18.48 -10.33 -27.39
CA ILE A 260 -17.23 -10.62 -28.11
C ILE A 260 -16.86 -12.09 -27.84
N PRO A 261 -17.35 -13.05 -28.65
CA PRO A 261 -17.22 -14.49 -28.37
C PRO A 261 -15.76 -14.98 -28.30
N ASP A 262 -14.82 -14.36 -29.03
CA ASP A 262 -13.42 -14.75 -29.08
C ASP A 262 -12.56 -13.97 -28.05
N LEU A 263 -13.19 -13.25 -27.13
CA LEU A 263 -12.50 -12.51 -26.10
C LEU A 263 -11.79 -13.46 -25.14
N GLU A 264 -10.52 -13.19 -24.87
CA GLU A 264 -9.74 -13.83 -23.83
C GLU A 264 -9.48 -12.84 -22.69
N VAL A 265 -9.87 -13.22 -21.47
CA VAL A 265 -9.60 -12.42 -20.27
C VAL A 265 -8.34 -12.94 -19.59
N VAL A 266 -7.41 -12.05 -19.22
CA VAL A 266 -6.19 -12.42 -18.52
C VAL A 266 -6.22 -11.85 -17.10
N PHE A 267 -6.21 -12.74 -16.12
CA PHE A 267 -6.15 -12.37 -14.70
C PHE A 267 -4.72 -12.45 -14.18
N ALA A 268 -4.28 -11.41 -13.47
CA ALA A 268 -3.08 -11.48 -12.63
C ALA A 268 -3.25 -10.61 -11.38
N GLY A 269 -2.40 -10.84 -10.38
CA GLY A 269 -2.41 -10.18 -9.07
C GLY A 269 -2.89 -11.09 -7.95
N TRP A 270 -3.67 -12.13 -8.27
CA TRP A 270 -4.11 -13.18 -7.36
C TRP A 270 -4.46 -14.45 -8.13
N ASP A 271 -4.33 -15.62 -7.48
CA ASP A 271 -4.83 -16.87 -8.03
C ASP A 271 -6.35 -16.94 -7.91
N VAL A 272 -7.04 -16.98 -9.06
CA VAL A 272 -8.50 -17.02 -9.16
C VAL A 272 -9.06 -18.42 -9.41
N SER A 273 -8.25 -19.47 -9.35
CA SER A 273 -8.65 -20.85 -9.62
C SER A 273 -9.78 -21.38 -8.74
N GLN A 274 -9.99 -20.77 -7.57
CA GLN A 274 -11.10 -21.12 -6.66
C GLN A 274 -12.48 -20.57 -7.11
N TYR A 275 -12.53 -19.73 -8.14
CA TYR A 275 -13.76 -19.11 -8.63
C TYR A 275 -14.19 -19.76 -9.94
N GLU A 276 -15.48 -20.03 -10.08
CA GLU A 276 -16.08 -20.46 -11.34
C GLU A 276 -16.23 -19.25 -12.27
N ILE A 277 -15.46 -19.22 -13.35
CA ILE A 277 -15.45 -18.12 -14.34
C ILE A 277 -15.97 -18.65 -15.68
N PRO A 278 -17.15 -18.22 -16.14
CA PRO A 278 -17.87 -18.87 -17.24
C PRO A 278 -17.41 -18.45 -18.65
N PHE A 279 -16.31 -17.73 -18.78
CA PHE A 279 -15.78 -17.27 -20.07
C PHE A 279 -14.30 -17.67 -20.24
N LYS A 280 -13.81 -17.60 -21.50
CA LYS A 280 -12.42 -17.92 -21.83
C LYS A 280 -11.46 -17.01 -21.06
N HIS A 281 -10.56 -17.60 -20.28
CA HIS A 281 -9.61 -16.83 -19.49
C HIS A 281 -8.29 -17.55 -19.27
N GLN A 282 -7.29 -16.77 -18.92
CA GLN A 282 -6.00 -17.22 -18.35
C GLN A 282 -5.88 -16.71 -16.92
N ASN A 283 -5.42 -17.56 -16.00
CA ASN A 283 -5.13 -17.22 -14.62
C ASN A 283 -3.60 -17.29 -14.41
N LEU A 284 -2.95 -16.14 -14.34
CA LEU A 284 -1.49 -16.02 -14.19
C LEU A 284 -1.07 -15.88 -12.73
N GLY A 285 -2.03 -15.72 -11.80
CA GLY A 285 -1.73 -15.59 -10.38
C GLY A 285 -0.87 -14.35 -10.07
N ILE A 286 0.12 -14.53 -9.19
CA ILE A 286 1.07 -13.47 -8.82
C ILE A 286 2.24 -13.52 -9.80
N MET A 287 2.48 -12.42 -10.51
CA MET A 287 3.55 -12.27 -11.48
C MET A 287 4.73 -11.44 -10.94
N LYS A 288 5.89 -11.61 -11.53
CA LYS A 288 7.04 -10.74 -11.28
C LYS A 288 6.85 -9.40 -11.99
N ILE A 289 7.39 -8.34 -11.39
CA ILE A 289 7.25 -6.96 -11.90
C ILE A 289 7.84 -6.85 -13.32
N GLU A 290 8.93 -7.53 -13.60
CA GLU A 290 9.63 -7.52 -14.87
C GLU A 290 8.80 -8.11 -16.03
N GLU A 291 7.80 -8.95 -15.72
CA GLU A 291 6.95 -9.62 -16.70
C GLU A 291 5.69 -8.80 -17.04
N LEU A 292 5.36 -7.78 -16.21
CA LEU A 292 4.10 -7.05 -16.32
C LEU A 292 4.01 -6.19 -17.59
N SER A 293 5.10 -5.55 -18.01
CA SER A 293 5.12 -4.75 -19.23
C SER A 293 4.79 -5.58 -20.47
N ASP A 294 5.35 -6.79 -20.57
CA ASP A 294 5.05 -7.72 -21.66
C ASP A 294 3.61 -8.25 -21.60
N LEU A 295 3.05 -8.45 -20.41
CA LEU A 295 1.66 -8.83 -20.25
C LEU A 295 0.73 -7.71 -20.72
N TYR A 296 0.93 -6.47 -20.25
CA TYR A 296 0.09 -5.33 -20.63
C TYR A 296 0.12 -5.09 -22.13
N GLY A 297 1.30 -5.13 -22.76
CA GLY A 297 1.45 -4.94 -24.20
C GLY A 297 0.83 -6.04 -25.09
N LYS A 298 0.51 -7.21 -24.52
CA LYS A 298 -0.24 -8.28 -25.20
C LYS A 298 -1.75 -8.09 -25.14
N CYS A 299 -2.24 -7.18 -24.31
CA CYS A 299 -3.67 -6.93 -24.11
C CYS A 299 -4.10 -5.67 -24.89
N ASP A 300 -5.32 -5.69 -25.43
CA ASP A 300 -5.89 -4.53 -26.12
C ASP A 300 -6.30 -3.44 -25.14
N LEU A 301 -6.80 -3.87 -23.98
CA LEU A 301 -7.13 -3.00 -22.86
C LEU A 301 -6.91 -3.69 -21.52
N CYS A 302 -6.74 -2.88 -20.49
CA CYS A 302 -6.63 -3.32 -19.11
C CYS A 302 -7.74 -2.66 -18.28
N LEU A 303 -8.58 -3.47 -17.64
CA LEU A 303 -9.62 -3.00 -16.75
C LEU A 303 -9.04 -2.79 -15.35
N VAL A 304 -9.04 -1.53 -14.89
CA VAL A 304 -8.48 -1.12 -13.61
C VAL A 304 -9.58 -0.47 -12.77
N ILE A 305 -10.11 -1.20 -11.81
CA ILE A 305 -11.17 -0.72 -10.94
C ILE A 305 -10.65 -0.46 -9.54
N SER A 306 -11.07 0.63 -8.93
CA SER A 306 -10.85 0.90 -7.52
C SER A 306 -11.87 1.90 -6.98
N ASN A 307 -12.39 1.64 -5.79
CA ASN A 307 -13.20 2.59 -5.02
C ASN A 307 -12.34 3.57 -4.21
N THR A 308 -11.01 3.41 -4.30
CA THR A 308 -10.04 4.32 -3.68
C THR A 308 -9.00 4.72 -4.74
N ASN A 309 -7.72 4.80 -4.40
CA ASN A 309 -6.67 5.14 -5.35
C ASN A 309 -6.44 4.00 -6.37
N LEU A 310 -6.25 4.35 -7.66
CA LEU A 310 -5.92 3.39 -8.73
C LEU A 310 -4.48 2.83 -8.62
N SER A 311 -3.61 3.45 -7.79
CA SER A 311 -2.19 3.14 -7.74
C SER A 311 -1.45 3.48 -9.05
N LEU A 312 -0.29 2.89 -9.31
CA LEU A 312 0.52 3.14 -10.50
C LEU A 312 -0.01 2.41 -11.75
N LEU A 313 -0.89 1.45 -11.56
CA LEU A 313 -1.30 0.50 -12.59
C LEU A 313 -1.78 1.13 -13.91
N PRO A 314 -2.62 2.18 -13.94
CA PRO A 314 -3.01 2.80 -15.22
C PRO A 314 -1.82 3.37 -16.00
N LEU A 315 -0.86 3.98 -15.29
CA LEU A 315 0.34 4.57 -15.91
C LEU A 315 1.24 3.48 -16.50
N GLU A 316 1.41 2.38 -15.78
CA GLU A 316 2.20 1.21 -16.19
C GLU A 316 1.60 0.56 -17.44
N VAL A 317 0.26 0.43 -17.46
CA VAL A 317 -0.50 -0.10 -18.60
C VAL A 317 -0.32 0.77 -19.84
N MET A 318 -0.54 2.08 -19.72
CA MET A 318 -0.41 3.03 -20.83
C MET A 318 1.05 3.11 -21.33
N ALA A 319 2.02 3.11 -20.43
CA ALA A 319 3.45 3.08 -20.78
C ALA A 319 3.86 1.81 -21.53
N SER A 320 3.15 0.70 -21.33
CA SER A 320 3.36 -0.57 -22.05
C SER A 320 2.60 -0.65 -23.38
N GLY A 321 1.84 0.39 -23.77
CA GLY A 321 1.14 0.49 -25.05
C GLY A 321 -0.27 -0.08 -25.06
N SER A 322 -0.86 -0.36 -23.91
CA SER A 322 -2.25 -0.81 -23.77
C SER A 322 -3.17 0.32 -23.29
N VAL A 323 -4.48 0.17 -23.49
CA VAL A 323 -5.47 1.14 -23.04
C VAL A 323 -5.90 0.84 -21.61
N ALA A 324 -5.79 1.81 -20.71
CA ALA A 324 -6.33 1.69 -19.36
C ALA A 324 -7.81 2.12 -19.36
N VAL A 325 -8.70 1.22 -18.94
CA VAL A 325 -10.12 1.51 -18.70
C VAL A 325 -10.33 1.53 -17.20
N CYS A 326 -10.61 2.71 -16.65
CA CYS A 326 -10.68 2.93 -15.21
C CYS A 326 -12.11 3.23 -14.74
N SER A 327 -12.37 2.97 -13.45
CA SER A 327 -13.58 3.50 -12.80
C SER A 327 -13.57 5.03 -12.82
N LYS A 328 -14.74 5.64 -13.00
CA LYS A 328 -14.92 7.10 -13.00
C LYS A 328 -15.10 7.62 -11.56
N GLY A 329 -14.43 8.70 -11.23
CA GLY A 329 -14.56 9.39 -9.93
C GLY A 329 -13.35 10.23 -9.60
N ALA A 330 -13.49 11.13 -8.63
CA ALA A 330 -12.39 12.00 -8.18
C ALA A 330 -11.15 11.22 -7.72
N ASN A 331 -11.35 10.01 -7.18
CA ASN A 331 -10.29 9.08 -6.78
C ASN A 331 -9.48 8.50 -7.95
N SER A 332 -9.98 8.62 -9.17
CA SER A 332 -9.36 8.10 -10.39
C SER A 332 -8.92 9.23 -11.33
N GLU A 333 -9.77 10.22 -11.53
CA GLU A 333 -9.60 11.30 -12.53
C GLU A 333 -8.44 12.27 -12.21
N TRP A 334 -7.87 12.23 -11.02
CA TRP A 334 -6.65 12.98 -10.70
C TRP A 334 -5.38 12.38 -11.34
N LEU A 335 -5.43 11.11 -11.72
CA LEU A 335 -4.28 10.36 -12.25
C LEU A 335 -4.35 10.20 -13.77
N VAL A 336 -5.57 9.99 -14.31
CA VAL A 336 -5.83 9.67 -15.73
C VAL A 336 -7.01 10.41 -16.30
#